data_a5915996a8bf9ebf3c4217b81aedaf1d
#
_entry.id   a5915996a8bf9ebf3c4217b81aedaf1d
#
_cell.length_a   1.000
_cell.length_b   1.000
_cell.length_c   1.000
_cell.angle_alpha   90.00
_cell.angle_beta   90.00
_cell.angle_gamma   90.00
#
_symmetry.space_group_name_H-M   'P 1'
#
loop_
_entity.id
_entity.type
_entity.pdbx_description
1 polymer ?
#
loop_
_entity_poly.entity_id
_entity_poly.type
_entity_poly.pdbx_seq_one_letter_code
_entity_poly.pdbx_strand_id
1 'polypeptide(L)'
;MLVLFYIFAALAVLAAISVIAQRTPVYSALSLILVLCSLAVVYLLLGAEFIAVIQVIVYAGAIMVLFVFVIMLLNAGREAPSQRSRIARWLGPPLIAAFLAEVLFAVWKQFPAGSARPAAPLDAGPAAIGHLLFRNYMLPFEVTSILILVAILGAVVLAKKEL
;
A
#
# COMPACT_ATOMS: atom_id res chain seq x y z
N MET A 1 -9.37 -6.27 21.38
CA MET A 1 -8.59 -5.47 20.45
C MET A 1 -7.38 -6.24 19.89
N LEU A 2 -6.50 -6.83 20.75
CA LEU A 2 -5.29 -7.53 20.32
C LEU A 2 -5.56 -8.73 19.39
N VAL A 3 -6.58 -9.54 19.69
CA VAL A 3 -6.95 -10.70 18.84
C VAL A 3 -7.39 -10.25 17.44
N LEU A 4 -8.22 -9.20 17.35
CA LEU A 4 -8.64 -8.65 16.04
C LEU A 4 -7.44 -8.12 15.26
N PHE A 5 -6.49 -7.47 15.92
CA PHE A 5 -5.27 -7.01 15.28
C PHE A 5 -4.51 -8.17 14.61
N TYR A 6 -4.27 -9.27 15.34
CA TYR A 6 -3.56 -10.42 14.77
C TYR A 6 -4.33 -11.11 13.64
N ILE A 7 -5.66 -11.17 13.72
CA ILE A 7 -6.50 -11.73 12.66
C ILE A 7 -6.34 -10.91 11.38
N PHE A 8 -6.51 -9.58 11.44
CA PHE A 8 -6.41 -8.74 10.26
C PHE A 8 -4.97 -8.58 9.75
N ALA A 9 -3.96 -8.60 10.64
CA ALA A 9 -2.57 -8.65 10.23
C ALA A 9 -2.24 -9.95 9.48
N ALA A 10 -2.69 -11.10 9.99
CA ALA A 10 -2.52 -12.39 9.32
C ALA A 10 -3.26 -12.43 7.98
N LEU A 11 -4.50 -11.90 7.93
CA LEU A 11 -5.28 -11.80 6.71
C LEU A 11 -4.56 -10.95 5.65
N ALA A 12 -3.99 -9.80 6.05
CA ALA A 12 -3.21 -8.94 5.17
C ALA A 12 -1.99 -9.68 4.58
N VAL A 13 -1.25 -10.42 5.39
CA VAL A 13 -0.08 -11.21 4.94
C VAL A 13 -0.51 -12.33 3.99
N LEU A 14 -1.55 -13.09 4.32
CA LEU A 14 -2.06 -14.17 3.47
C LEU A 14 -2.56 -13.63 2.13
N ALA A 15 -3.30 -12.52 2.16
CA ALA A 15 -3.77 -11.85 0.95
C ALA A 15 -2.60 -11.31 0.11
N ALA A 16 -1.53 -10.75 0.74
CA ALA A 16 -0.34 -10.29 0.04
C ALA A 16 0.42 -11.44 -0.65
N ILE A 17 0.52 -12.59 -0.01
CA ILE A 17 1.07 -13.81 -0.64
C ILE A 17 0.19 -14.24 -1.83
N SER A 18 -1.14 -14.15 -1.70
CA SER A 18 -2.08 -14.44 -2.77
C SER A 18 -1.88 -13.52 -3.98
N VAL A 19 -1.58 -12.22 -3.78
CA VAL A 19 -1.27 -11.28 -4.88
C VAL A 19 -0.17 -11.82 -5.79
N ILE A 20 0.89 -12.37 -5.20
CA ILE A 20 2.06 -12.89 -5.93
C ILE A 20 1.77 -14.27 -6.53
N ALA A 21 0.96 -15.08 -5.85
CA ALA A 21 0.65 -16.46 -6.26
C ALA A 21 -0.37 -16.52 -7.42
N GLN A 22 -1.19 -15.48 -7.61
CA GLN A 22 -2.22 -15.44 -8.65
C GLN A 22 -1.57 -15.34 -10.05
N ARG A 23 -2.16 -16.11 -10.98
CA ARG A 23 -1.71 -16.13 -12.37
C ARG A 23 -2.44 -15.14 -13.27
N THR A 24 -3.58 -14.64 -12.82
CA THR A 24 -4.39 -13.70 -13.59
C THR A 24 -4.34 -12.32 -12.93
N PRO A 25 -4.05 -11.25 -13.69
CA PRO A 25 -3.90 -9.90 -13.14
C PRO A 25 -5.13 -9.41 -12.36
N VAL A 26 -6.33 -9.79 -12.80
CA VAL A 26 -7.58 -9.38 -12.14
C VAL A 26 -7.69 -9.98 -10.73
N TYR A 27 -7.43 -11.28 -10.56
CA TYR A 27 -7.47 -11.91 -9.23
C TYR A 27 -6.35 -11.41 -8.32
N SER A 28 -5.18 -11.09 -8.89
CA SER A 28 -4.09 -10.44 -8.16
C SER A 28 -4.52 -9.07 -7.63
N ALA A 29 -5.17 -8.26 -8.47
CA ALA A 29 -5.71 -6.96 -8.07
C ALA A 29 -6.79 -7.07 -6.99
N LEU A 30 -7.71 -8.05 -7.09
CA LEU A 30 -8.71 -8.31 -6.04
C LEU A 30 -8.07 -8.73 -4.71
N SER A 31 -7.03 -9.56 -4.75
CA SER A 31 -6.25 -9.91 -3.56
C SER A 31 -5.57 -8.69 -2.95
N LEU A 32 -5.07 -7.76 -3.77
CA LEU A 32 -4.47 -6.51 -3.31
C LEU A 32 -5.51 -5.60 -2.63
N ILE A 33 -6.74 -5.51 -3.16
CA ILE A 33 -7.83 -4.78 -2.48
C ILE A 33 -8.07 -5.36 -1.08
N LEU A 34 -8.07 -6.69 -0.94
CA LEU A 34 -8.24 -7.34 0.36
C LEU A 34 -7.11 -6.98 1.34
N VAL A 35 -5.85 -6.90 0.85
CA VAL A 35 -4.71 -6.40 1.65
C VAL A 35 -4.99 -4.99 2.15
N LEU A 36 -5.38 -4.08 1.24
CA LEU A 36 -5.61 -2.67 1.57
C LEU A 36 -6.75 -2.47 2.57
N CYS A 37 -7.84 -3.23 2.42
CA CYS A 37 -8.95 -3.23 3.38
C CYS A 37 -8.52 -3.79 4.75
N SER A 38 -7.72 -4.86 4.77
CA SER A 38 -7.21 -5.42 6.02
C SER A 38 -6.28 -4.43 6.75
N LEU A 39 -5.44 -3.70 6.01
CA LEU A 39 -4.59 -2.63 6.56
C LEU A 39 -5.43 -1.48 7.11
N ALA A 40 -6.54 -1.11 6.46
CA ALA A 40 -7.44 -0.07 6.98
C ALA A 40 -8.01 -0.46 8.35
N VAL A 41 -8.39 -1.73 8.55
CA VAL A 41 -8.84 -2.20 9.85
C VAL A 41 -7.71 -2.19 10.87
N VAL A 42 -6.49 -2.55 10.48
CA VAL A 42 -5.31 -2.45 11.37
C VAL A 42 -5.08 -0.99 11.80
N TYR A 43 -5.16 -0.02 10.88
CA TYR A 43 -5.06 1.41 11.21
C TYR A 43 -6.16 1.85 12.19
N LEU A 44 -7.40 1.39 11.99
CA LEU A 44 -8.51 1.68 12.89
C LEU A 44 -8.24 1.14 14.31
N LEU A 45 -7.72 -0.08 14.41
CA LEU A 45 -7.38 -0.71 15.69
C LEU A 45 -6.20 -0.02 16.40
N LEU A 46 -5.34 0.67 15.66
CA LEU A 46 -4.24 1.48 16.16
C LEU A 46 -4.66 2.92 16.54
N GLY A 47 -5.95 3.27 16.40
CA GLY A 47 -6.46 4.62 16.70
C GLY A 47 -6.23 5.65 15.60
N ALA A 48 -5.80 5.23 14.40
CA ALA A 48 -5.59 6.11 13.26
C ALA A 48 -6.84 6.13 12.36
N GLU A 49 -7.98 6.55 12.90
CA GLU A 49 -9.29 6.48 12.23
C GLU A 49 -9.32 7.25 10.91
N PHE A 50 -8.76 8.45 10.87
CA PHE A 50 -8.72 9.26 9.66
C PHE A 50 -7.91 8.60 8.55
N ILE A 51 -6.75 8.04 8.88
CA ILE A 51 -5.91 7.32 7.92
C ILE A 51 -6.60 6.03 7.43
N ALA A 52 -7.31 5.33 8.32
CA ALA A 52 -8.09 4.15 7.94
C ALA A 52 -9.17 4.48 6.91
N VAL A 53 -9.88 5.60 7.08
CA VAL A 53 -10.90 6.05 6.13
C VAL A 53 -10.27 6.43 4.79
N ILE A 54 -9.17 7.18 4.78
CA ILE A 54 -8.44 7.51 3.55
C ILE A 54 -7.94 6.24 2.84
N GLN A 55 -7.44 5.26 3.58
CA GLN A 55 -7.00 3.98 3.03
C GLN A 55 -8.11 3.29 2.24
N VAL A 56 -9.33 3.29 2.74
CA VAL A 56 -10.47 2.67 2.03
C VAL A 56 -10.92 3.53 0.84
N ILE A 57 -11.12 4.83 1.04
CA ILE A 57 -11.70 5.69 -0.01
C ILE A 57 -10.72 5.87 -1.17
N VAL A 58 -9.47 6.18 -0.88
CA VAL A 58 -8.48 6.53 -1.92
C VAL A 58 -7.80 5.26 -2.46
N TYR A 59 -7.19 4.45 -1.59
CA TYR A 59 -6.40 3.31 -2.05
C TYR A 59 -7.27 2.16 -2.53
N ALA A 60 -8.15 1.61 -1.68
CA ALA A 60 -8.98 0.49 -2.06
C ALA A 60 -10.12 0.89 -3.02
N GLY A 61 -10.64 2.10 -2.89
CA GLY A 61 -11.69 2.65 -3.74
C GLY A 61 -11.14 3.23 -5.05
N ALA A 62 -10.65 4.47 -5.03
CA ALA A 62 -10.35 5.20 -6.28
C ALA A 62 -9.19 4.56 -7.08
N ILE A 63 -8.05 4.30 -6.44
CA ILE A 63 -6.85 3.82 -7.14
C ILE A 63 -7.04 2.38 -7.62
N MET A 64 -7.51 1.48 -6.75
CA MET A 64 -7.62 0.07 -7.11
C MET A 64 -8.75 -0.19 -8.08
N VAL A 65 -9.86 0.54 -8.01
CA VAL A 65 -10.95 0.43 -8.99
C VAL A 65 -10.47 0.88 -10.38
N LEU A 66 -9.73 2.00 -10.45
CA LEU A 66 -9.11 2.44 -11.70
C LEU A 66 -8.13 1.40 -12.23
N PHE A 67 -7.29 0.82 -11.36
CA PHE A 67 -6.31 -0.19 -11.72
C PHE A 67 -6.96 -1.47 -12.28
N VAL A 68 -8.02 -1.97 -11.62
CA VAL A 68 -8.79 -3.12 -12.12
C VAL A 68 -9.43 -2.81 -13.46
N PHE A 69 -9.98 -1.61 -13.62
CA PHE A 69 -10.57 -1.17 -14.88
C PHE A 69 -9.55 -1.15 -16.03
N VAL A 70 -8.36 -0.60 -15.78
CA VAL A 70 -7.27 -0.57 -16.77
C VAL A 70 -6.80 -1.97 -17.15
N ILE A 71 -6.61 -2.87 -16.17
CA ILE A 71 -6.21 -4.27 -16.44
C ILE A 71 -7.28 -4.98 -17.29
N MET A 72 -8.54 -4.74 -17.01
CA MET A 72 -9.63 -5.33 -17.75
C MET A 72 -9.70 -4.79 -19.18
N LEU A 73 -9.49 -3.47 -19.39
CA LEU A 73 -9.47 -2.85 -20.72
C LEU A 73 -8.29 -3.31 -21.57
N LEU A 74 -7.11 -3.41 -20.96
CA LEU A 74 -5.90 -3.84 -21.69
C LEU A 74 -5.94 -5.31 -22.09
N ASN A 75 -6.98 -6.06 -21.65
CA ASN A 75 -7.09 -7.50 -21.90
C ASN A 75 -5.72 -8.18 -21.68
N ALA A 76 -5.12 -7.90 -20.51
CA ALA A 76 -3.81 -8.41 -20.12
C ALA A 76 -3.87 -9.95 -20.11
N GLY A 77 -3.83 -10.53 -21.30
CA GLY A 77 -3.80 -11.95 -21.55
C GLY A 77 -2.59 -12.58 -20.88
N ARG A 78 -2.61 -13.88 -20.73
CA ARG A 78 -1.48 -14.66 -20.21
C ARG A 78 -0.23 -14.26 -20.99
N GLU A 79 0.68 -13.60 -20.32
CA GLU A 79 2.02 -13.40 -20.88
C GLU A 79 2.59 -14.76 -21.24
N ALA A 80 3.17 -14.84 -22.44
CA ALA A 80 3.94 -16.01 -22.82
C ALA A 80 4.97 -16.29 -21.72
N PRO A 81 5.21 -17.55 -21.35
CA PRO A 81 6.13 -17.89 -20.30
C PRO A 81 7.50 -17.29 -20.60
N SER A 82 7.81 -16.17 -19.98
CA SER A 82 9.13 -15.55 -20.04
C SER A 82 10.14 -16.62 -19.61
N GLN A 83 11.18 -16.81 -20.41
CA GLN A 83 12.30 -17.67 -20.01
C GLN A 83 12.87 -17.10 -18.71
N ARG A 84 12.42 -17.65 -17.59
CA ARG A 84 12.96 -17.27 -16.26
C ARG A 84 14.46 -17.40 -16.32
N SER A 85 15.15 -16.27 -16.31
CA SER A 85 16.59 -16.22 -16.20
C SER A 85 17.05 -17.19 -15.09
N ARG A 86 17.95 -18.10 -15.42
CA ARG A 86 18.56 -19.03 -14.41
C ARG A 86 19.13 -18.24 -13.23
N ILE A 87 19.67 -17.07 -13.52
CA ILE A 87 20.26 -16.13 -12.55
C ILE A 87 19.18 -15.68 -11.53
N ALA A 88 17.98 -15.27 -11.99
CA ALA A 88 16.92 -14.84 -11.09
C ALA A 88 16.42 -15.95 -10.17
N ARG A 89 16.43 -17.21 -10.63
CA ARG A 89 16.03 -18.37 -9.81
C ARG A 89 17.04 -18.68 -8.70
N TRP A 90 18.34 -18.46 -8.95
CA TRP A 90 19.40 -18.76 -7.99
C TRP A 90 19.69 -17.59 -7.05
N LEU A 91 19.62 -16.35 -7.55
CA LEU A 91 19.87 -15.14 -6.75
C LEU A 91 18.64 -14.65 -5.97
N GLY A 92 17.43 -14.97 -6.42
CA GLY A 92 16.19 -14.54 -5.77
C GLY A 92 16.08 -14.95 -4.31
N PRO A 93 16.12 -16.26 -3.99
CA PRO A 93 15.99 -16.73 -2.61
C PRO A 93 17.01 -16.16 -1.62
N PRO A 94 18.32 -16.12 -1.91
CA PRO A 94 19.30 -15.55 -0.98
C PRO A 94 19.13 -14.03 -0.81
N LEU A 95 18.74 -13.29 -1.85
CA LEU A 95 18.45 -11.86 -1.74
C LEU A 95 17.23 -11.58 -0.84
N ILE A 96 16.15 -12.36 -1.01
CA ILE A 96 14.97 -12.26 -0.15
C ILE A 96 15.33 -12.60 1.30
N ALA A 97 16.11 -13.67 1.52
CA ALA A 97 16.55 -14.05 2.86
C ALA A 97 17.43 -12.97 3.51
N ALA A 98 18.36 -12.37 2.76
CA ALA A 98 19.20 -11.27 3.24
C ALA A 98 18.35 -10.03 3.60
N PHE A 99 17.40 -9.66 2.76
CA PHE A 99 16.49 -8.53 3.02
C PHE A 99 15.62 -8.78 4.26
N LEU A 100 15.05 -9.98 4.40
CA LEU A 100 14.26 -10.35 5.58
C LEU A 100 15.12 -10.34 6.85
N ALA A 101 16.35 -10.83 6.78
CA ALA A 101 17.27 -10.81 7.91
C ALA A 101 17.63 -9.37 8.32
N GLU A 102 17.85 -8.48 7.37
CA GLU A 102 18.12 -7.06 7.61
C GLU A 102 16.91 -6.37 8.29
N VAL A 103 15.70 -6.60 7.78
CA VAL A 103 14.47 -6.04 8.37
C VAL A 103 14.26 -6.57 9.79
N LEU A 104 14.40 -7.88 10.01
CA LEU A 104 14.29 -8.47 11.34
C LEU A 104 15.34 -7.94 12.32
N PHE A 105 16.58 -7.77 11.86
CA PHE A 105 17.66 -7.19 12.66
C PHE A 105 17.37 -5.72 13.01
N ALA A 106 16.89 -4.93 12.05
CA ALA A 106 16.52 -3.53 12.27
C ALA A 106 15.38 -3.41 13.30
N VAL A 107 14.33 -4.24 13.16
CA VAL A 107 13.22 -4.29 14.11
C VAL A 107 13.70 -4.68 15.52
N TRP A 108 14.53 -5.74 15.61
CA TRP A 108 15.06 -6.19 16.89
C TRP A 108 15.92 -5.14 17.59
N LYS A 109 16.74 -4.42 16.82
CA LYS A 109 17.58 -3.33 17.34
C LYS A 109 16.76 -2.11 17.78
N GLN A 110 15.65 -1.81 17.08
CA GLN A 110 14.77 -0.68 17.38
C GLN A 110 13.90 -0.93 18.61
N PHE A 111 13.50 -2.19 18.86
CA PHE A 111 12.64 -2.59 19.96
C PHE A 111 13.32 -3.61 20.87
N PRO A 112 14.34 -3.19 21.68
CA PRO A 112 14.93 -4.09 22.67
C PRO A 112 13.82 -4.60 23.61
N ALA A 113 13.82 -5.91 23.85
CA ALA A 113 12.84 -6.54 24.72
C ALA A 113 12.79 -5.85 26.08
N GLY A 114 11.66 -5.25 26.42
CA GLY A 114 11.45 -4.52 27.69
C GLY A 114 11.36 -2.99 27.59
N SER A 115 11.58 -2.40 26.42
CA SER A 115 11.47 -0.95 26.22
C SER A 115 10.11 -0.49 25.66
N ALA A 116 9.04 -1.20 26.00
CA ALA A 116 7.69 -0.71 25.69
C ALA A 116 7.42 0.57 26.50
N ARG A 117 7.91 1.71 25.97
CA ARG A 117 7.43 3.01 26.43
C ARG A 117 5.94 3.07 26.09
N PRO A 118 5.08 3.42 27.06
CA PRO A 118 3.70 3.78 26.73
C PRO A 118 3.80 4.89 25.67
N ALA A 119 3.39 4.60 24.44
CA ALA A 119 3.29 5.65 23.44
C ALA A 119 2.29 6.68 23.99
N ALA A 120 2.69 7.94 24.05
CA ALA A 120 1.75 9.01 24.32
C ALA A 120 0.59 8.88 23.32
N PRO A 121 -0.67 9.13 23.73
CA PRO A 121 -1.78 9.07 22.81
C PRO A 121 -1.45 9.96 21.60
N LEU A 122 -1.21 9.36 20.45
CA LEU A 122 -1.04 10.08 19.20
C LEU A 122 -2.42 10.60 18.80
N ASP A 123 -2.58 11.92 18.84
CA ASP A 123 -3.74 12.53 18.22
C ASP A 123 -3.59 12.38 16.69
N ALA A 124 -4.17 11.31 16.16
CA ALA A 124 -4.20 11.00 14.74
C ALA A 124 -5.47 11.54 14.07
N GLY A 125 -6.16 12.48 14.72
CA GLY A 125 -7.34 13.13 14.19
C GLY A 125 -7.02 14.02 12.97
N PRO A 126 -8.05 14.33 12.14
CA PRO A 126 -7.87 15.14 10.95
C PRO A 126 -7.32 16.54 11.24
N ALA A 127 -7.67 17.12 12.39
CA ALA A 127 -7.18 18.43 12.80
C ALA A 127 -5.67 18.41 13.11
N ALA A 128 -5.19 17.39 13.81
CA ALA A 128 -3.76 17.25 14.12
C ALA A 128 -2.93 17.04 12.85
N ILE A 129 -3.41 16.21 11.93
CA ILE A 129 -2.76 15.99 10.63
C ILE A 129 -2.77 17.29 9.80
N GLY A 130 -3.87 18.03 9.78
CA GLY A 130 -3.95 19.32 9.13
C GLY A 130 -2.95 20.33 9.69
N HIS A 131 -2.84 20.43 11.02
CA HIS A 131 -1.85 21.31 11.65
C HIS A 131 -0.40 20.93 11.32
N LEU A 132 -0.07 19.64 11.31
CA LEU A 132 1.26 19.17 10.89
C LEU A 132 1.54 19.50 9.43
N LEU A 133 0.56 19.29 8.55
CA LEU A 133 0.69 19.54 7.13
C LEU A 133 0.99 21.01 6.84
N PHE A 134 0.21 21.93 7.42
CA PHE A 134 0.35 23.37 7.17
C PHE A 134 1.50 24.05 7.95
N ARG A 135 1.97 23.47 9.06
CA ARG A 135 3.08 24.05 9.82
C ARG A 135 4.43 23.46 9.44
N ASN A 136 4.52 22.15 9.31
CA ASN A 136 5.79 21.45 9.16
C ASN A 136 6.04 20.94 7.73
N TYR A 137 4.97 20.64 6.98
CA TYR A 137 5.03 20.02 5.67
C TYR A 137 4.35 20.85 4.57
N MET A 138 4.41 22.18 4.68
CA MET A 138 3.79 23.10 3.71
C MET A 138 4.36 22.92 2.30
N LEU A 139 5.69 22.82 2.15
CA LEU A 139 6.32 22.60 0.85
C LEU A 139 5.91 21.27 0.17
N PRO A 140 5.97 20.11 0.85
CA PRO A 140 5.41 18.88 0.29
C PRO A 140 3.93 18.99 -0.09
N PHE A 141 3.13 19.71 0.68
CA PHE A 141 1.71 19.95 0.38
C PHE A 141 1.53 20.74 -0.92
N GLU A 142 2.26 21.83 -1.12
CA GLU A 142 2.23 22.62 -2.34
C GLU A 142 2.67 21.83 -3.57
N VAL A 143 3.78 21.07 -3.44
CA VAL A 143 4.27 20.21 -4.53
C VAL A 143 3.26 19.14 -4.91
N THR A 144 2.60 18.51 -3.94
CA THR A 144 1.56 17.52 -4.22
C THR A 144 0.32 18.14 -4.87
N SER A 145 -0.04 19.36 -4.52
CA SER A 145 -1.17 20.07 -5.17
C SER A 145 -0.88 20.35 -6.65
N ILE A 146 0.35 20.78 -6.97
CA ILE A 146 0.79 20.97 -8.36
C ILE A 146 0.79 19.62 -9.11
N LEU A 147 1.27 18.56 -8.48
CA LEU A 147 1.28 17.21 -9.06
C LEU A 147 -0.14 16.74 -9.45
N ILE A 148 -1.11 16.93 -8.55
CA ILE A 148 -2.51 16.59 -8.81
C ILE A 148 -3.07 17.42 -9.98
N LEU A 149 -2.79 18.71 -10.01
CA LEU A 149 -3.23 19.59 -11.09
C LEU A 149 -2.66 19.16 -12.44
N VAL A 150 -1.36 18.87 -12.50
CA VAL A 150 -0.70 18.37 -13.72
C VAL A 150 -1.27 17.01 -14.14
N ALA A 151 -1.55 16.12 -13.18
CA ALA A 151 -2.17 14.82 -13.49
C ALA A 151 -3.58 14.98 -14.09
N ILE A 152 -4.40 15.89 -13.56
CA ILE A 152 -5.73 16.18 -14.10
C ILE A 152 -5.62 16.76 -15.52
N LEU A 153 -4.76 17.76 -15.72
CA LEU A 153 -4.53 18.36 -17.05
C LEU A 153 -4.04 17.30 -18.05
N GLY A 154 -3.09 16.46 -17.64
CA GLY A 154 -2.59 15.37 -18.47
C GLY A 154 -3.69 14.38 -18.86
N ALA A 155 -4.54 14.00 -17.92
CA ALA A 155 -5.67 13.11 -18.20
C ALA A 155 -6.66 13.72 -19.19
N VAL A 156 -7.00 15.02 -19.03
CA VAL A 156 -7.91 15.72 -19.94
C VAL A 156 -7.32 15.86 -21.35
N VAL A 157 -6.03 16.22 -21.45
CA VAL A 157 -5.34 16.38 -22.75
C VAL A 157 -5.26 15.05 -23.48
N LEU A 158 -4.93 13.96 -22.79
CA LEU A 158 -4.84 12.62 -23.39
C LEU A 158 -6.21 12.03 -23.74
N ALA A 159 -7.26 12.39 -23.02
CA ALA A 159 -8.62 11.93 -23.29
C ALA A 159 -9.30 12.71 -24.44
N LYS A 160 -8.80 13.91 -24.77
CA LYS A 160 -9.35 14.73 -25.86
C LYS A 160 -9.10 14.05 -27.19
N LYS A 161 -10.16 13.54 -27.81
CA LYS A 161 -10.14 13.08 -29.21
C LYS A 161 -9.96 14.29 -30.08
N GLU A 162 -8.95 14.30 -30.94
CA GLU A 162 -8.90 15.29 -32.02
C GLU A 162 -10.15 15.11 -32.90
N LEU A 163 -10.89 16.20 -33.05
CA LEU A 163 -11.99 16.31 -34.02
C LEU A 163 -11.41 16.53 -35.40
#